data_44e054f8809b483f417124bee1ebf895
#
_entry.id   44e054f8809b483f417124bee1ebf895
#
_cell.length_a   1.000
_cell.length_b   1.000
_cell.length_c   1.000
_cell.angle_alpha   90.00
_cell.angle_beta   90.00
_cell.angle_gamma   90.00
#
_symmetry.space_group_name_H-M   'P 1'
#
loop_
_entity.id
_entity.type
_entity.pdbx_description
1 polymer ?
#
loop_
_entity_poly.entity_id
_entity_poly.type
_entity_poly.pdbx_seq_one_letter_code
_entity_poly.pdbx_strand_id
1 'polypeptide(L)'
;MTNNASAFEILDSIEAGDVVPPGSTKITCHMIFDIKMDFTRNARFVAGGHLTDPPKESVYSSVVSRESVRLFFLIAALNDLDILACDIQNAYLNAGTKEKNWFVAGLEFGPQNVGKPILIVKALYGLRSSGAQWREHMANTLRTAGFKSCQADADVWLRSAVKADGTKYYEYVLCYVDDILCGSEHPQKFMDYLATAYTLKKGSVKEPDIYLGADVKKFTTGVEGSAWGISSDSYVKSAVAEVERKLAETGKKLHTGKCATPLTSGYRPELDSSPELSAELANYYQSLIGALRWAVELGEVGMLSRYCVSPRLGHLEQVLHTFAYLKRQSSCAMVFDPTEPEIDASLFQQKDWSTLYPDAKEPIPTNVPEPRGKPVITRCFVDADHAGCLATRRSTTGAVIFVNEAPIIWYSKRQNTVESSTFGSEYVALRQAIDLVEGLRYKLRMMGVELDESTAIYCDNEAVVKSTTAPESTLKKKHNAICYHRAREAQAAGHIRLGKILGTDNRADSFTKVLVGAHRQHLLRMLFKHPPGEGTFGVT
;
A
#
# COMPACT_ATOMS: atom_id res chain seq x y z
N MET A 1 -1.81 21.06 28.35
CA MET A 1 -2.78 20.01 27.98
C MET A 1 -4.23 20.38 28.28
N THR A 2 -4.50 21.22 29.26
CA THR A 2 -5.87 21.63 29.63
C THR A 2 -6.46 22.77 28.79
N ASN A 3 -5.68 23.48 27.97
CA ASN A 3 -6.11 24.75 27.38
C ASN A 3 -6.73 24.73 25.99
N ASN A 4 -6.79 23.60 25.27
CA ASN A 4 -7.34 23.62 23.91
C ASN A 4 -8.27 22.46 23.51
N ALA A 5 -8.58 21.51 24.36
CA ALA A 5 -9.41 20.39 23.91
C ALA A 5 -10.37 19.82 24.96
N SER A 6 -10.60 20.42 26.11
CA SER A 6 -11.50 19.83 27.14
C SER A 6 -11.55 18.27 27.10
N ALA A 7 -10.35 17.66 26.97
CA ALA A 7 -10.22 16.21 26.82
C ALA A 7 -10.47 15.48 28.15
N PHE A 8 -10.43 16.24 29.22
CA PHE A 8 -10.49 15.75 30.58
C PHE A 8 -11.46 16.61 31.40
N GLU A 9 -12.24 15.97 32.23
CA GLU A 9 -13.07 16.59 33.25
C GLU A 9 -12.53 16.21 34.62
N ILE A 10 -12.06 17.22 35.38
CA ILE A 10 -11.48 17.02 36.71
C ILE A 10 -12.63 17.11 37.72
N LEU A 11 -12.84 16.08 38.51
CA LEU A 11 -13.82 16.07 39.58
C LEU A 11 -13.18 16.61 40.88
N ASP A 12 -13.89 17.47 41.60
CA ASP A 12 -13.29 18.21 42.73
C ASP A 12 -12.91 17.34 43.92
N SER A 13 -13.62 16.31 44.26
CA SER A 13 -13.20 15.16 45.07
C SER A 13 -14.32 14.13 45.23
N ILE A 14 -13.97 12.86 45.51
CA ILE A 14 -14.92 11.83 45.91
C ILE A 14 -15.53 12.17 47.30
N GLU A 15 -14.82 12.89 48.15
CA GLU A 15 -15.26 13.34 49.48
C GLU A 15 -16.29 14.50 49.40
N ALA A 16 -16.28 15.29 48.32
CA ALA A 16 -17.23 16.39 48.10
C ALA A 16 -18.58 15.92 47.47
N GLY A 17 -18.76 14.59 47.24
CA GLY A 17 -19.97 14.06 46.64
C GLY A 17 -19.98 13.95 45.13
N ASP A 18 -18.86 14.29 44.45
CA ASP A 18 -18.67 14.04 43.02
C ASP A 18 -18.48 12.55 42.79
N VAL A 19 -19.55 11.88 42.38
CA VAL A 19 -19.54 10.45 42.11
C VAL A 19 -19.07 10.24 40.67
N VAL A 20 -17.99 9.45 40.52
CA VAL A 20 -17.62 8.93 39.20
C VAL A 20 -18.86 8.28 38.56
N PRO A 21 -19.22 8.65 37.31
CA PRO A 21 -20.45 8.17 36.68
C PRO A 21 -20.56 6.65 36.75
N PRO A 22 -21.74 6.08 37.08
CA PRO A 22 -21.92 4.63 37.16
C PRO A 22 -21.51 3.91 35.87
N GLY A 23 -20.81 2.80 36.01
CA GLY A 23 -20.30 2.01 34.89
C GLY A 23 -18.99 2.56 34.29
N SER A 24 -18.34 3.52 34.97
CA SER A 24 -17.00 3.97 34.56
C SER A 24 -15.92 3.05 35.11
N THR A 25 -14.94 2.73 34.25
CA THR A 25 -13.78 1.88 34.57
C THR A 25 -12.58 2.72 34.95
N LYS A 26 -11.92 2.39 36.07
CA LYS A 26 -10.65 3.01 36.44
C LYS A 26 -9.53 2.41 35.61
N ILE A 27 -8.72 3.27 34.99
CA ILE A 27 -7.56 2.87 34.18
C ILE A 27 -6.30 3.60 34.65
N THR A 28 -5.15 3.15 34.17
CA THR A 28 -3.89 3.88 34.29
C THR A 28 -3.62 4.68 33.05
N CYS A 29 -3.03 5.87 33.23
CA CYS A 29 -2.53 6.68 32.12
C CYS A 29 -1.05 7.01 32.37
N HIS A 30 -0.29 7.17 31.31
CA HIS A 30 1.14 7.51 31.42
C HIS A 30 1.61 8.34 30.23
N MET A 31 2.71 9.06 30.41
CA MET A 31 3.38 9.79 29.34
C MET A 31 4.34 8.88 28.59
N ILE A 32 4.25 8.89 27.28
CA ILE A 32 5.26 8.33 26.38
C ILE A 32 6.05 9.48 25.79
N PHE A 33 7.37 9.45 25.95
CA PHE A 33 8.29 10.41 25.38
C PHE A 33 9.02 9.77 24.20
N ASP A 34 9.09 10.50 23.11
CA ASP A 34 9.74 10.08 21.89
C ASP A 34 10.53 11.24 21.27
N ILE A 35 11.53 10.94 20.47
CA ILE A 35 12.30 11.92 19.71
C ILE A 35 12.16 11.55 18.23
N LYS A 36 11.54 12.43 17.47
CA LYS A 36 11.39 12.25 16.03
C LYS A 36 12.77 12.31 15.34
N MET A 37 12.84 11.84 14.10
CA MET A 37 14.08 11.86 13.30
C MET A 37 14.64 13.28 13.08
N ASP A 38 13.80 14.30 13.14
CA ASP A 38 14.16 15.73 13.10
C ASP A 38 14.59 16.30 14.48
N PHE A 39 14.84 15.43 15.46
CA PHE A 39 15.15 15.76 16.87
C PHE A 39 14.04 16.51 17.61
N THR A 40 12.86 16.65 17.05
CA THR A 40 11.70 17.21 17.75
C THR A 40 11.28 16.29 18.89
N ARG A 41 11.23 16.82 20.11
CA ARG A 41 10.74 16.09 21.28
C ARG A 41 9.22 15.97 21.19
N ASN A 42 8.74 14.76 21.30
CA ASN A 42 7.32 14.43 21.26
C ASN A 42 6.91 13.77 22.58
N ALA A 43 5.76 14.17 23.10
CA ALA A 43 5.19 13.58 24.31
C ALA A 43 3.71 13.25 24.06
N ARG A 44 3.32 12.04 24.37
CA ARG A 44 1.93 11.58 24.24
C ARG A 44 1.43 11.09 25.59
N PHE A 45 0.27 11.58 26.01
CA PHE A 45 -0.45 11.03 27.13
C PHE A 45 -1.33 9.88 26.66
N VAL A 46 -1.11 8.67 27.20
CA VAL A 46 -1.67 7.42 26.70
C VAL A 46 -2.47 6.73 27.78
N ALA A 47 -3.69 6.33 27.44
CA ALA A 47 -4.57 5.56 28.30
C ALA A 47 -4.29 4.05 28.23
N GLY A 48 -4.36 3.34 29.37
CA GLY A 48 -4.21 1.90 29.46
C GLY A 48 -5.46 1.14 29.02
N GLY A 49 -5.97 1.39 27.80
CA GLY A 49 -7.19 0.79 27.28
C GLY A 49 -7.16 -0.73 27.12
N HIS A 50 -5.97 -1.36 27.21
CA HIS A 50 -5.85 -2.82 27.26
C HIS A 50 -6.42 -3.45 28.53
N LEU A 51 -6.60 -2.64 29.58
CA LEU A 51 -7.14 -3.04 30.89
C LEU A 51 -8.67 -2.98 30.94
N THR A 52 -9.32 -2.42 29.91
CA THR A 52 -10.78 -2.29 29.85
C THR A 52 -11.42 -3.45 29.12
N ASP A 53 -12.70 -3.72 29.43
CA ASP A 53 -13.51 -4.63 28.65
C ASP A 53 -13.63 -4.11 27.19
N PRO A 54 -13.74 -5.03 26.21
CA PRO A 54 -14.00 -4.60 24.83
C PRO A 54 -15.28 -3.77 24.73
N PRO A 55 -15.24 -2.59 24.08
CA PRO A 55 -16.48 -1.86 23.83
C PRO A 55 -17.48 -2.71 23.06
N LYS A 56 -18.78 -2.49 23.30
CA LYS A 56 -19.86 -3.19 22.56
C LYS A 56 -19.89 -2.82 21.09
N GLU A 57 -19.40 -1.63 20.75
CA GLU A 57 -19.30 -1.12 19.39
C GLU A 57 -18.01 -1.60 18.72
N SER A 58 -18.01 -1.61 17.38
CA SER A 58 -16.80 -1.93 16.61
C SER A 58 -15.67 -0.95 16.93
N VAL A 59 -14.52 -1.49 17.26
CA VAL A 59 -13.27 -0.73 17.46
C VAL A 59 -12.46 -0.62 16.17
N TYR A 60 -12.95 -1.20 15.08
CA TYR A 60 -12.26 -1.20 13.80
C TYR A 60 -12.20 0.20 13.21
N SER A 61 -11.00 0.64 12.88
CA SER A 61 -10.72 1.85 12.11
C SER A 61 -9.86 1.46 10.93
N SER A 62 -10.39 1.65 9.72
CA SER A 62 -9.59 1.53 8.51
C SER A 62 -8.74 2.78 8.29
N VAL A 63 -7.81 2.66 7.37
CA VAL A 63 -7.06 3.77 6.76
C VAL A 63 -7.01 3.52 5.26
N VAL A 64 -6.81 4.56 4.47
CA VAL A 64 -6.72 4.44 3.01
C VAL A 64 -5.65 3.43 2.61
N SER A 65 -5.97 2.57 1.66
CA SER A 65 -5.04 1.56 1.16
C SER A 65 -3.96 2.16 0.25
N ARG A 66 -2.78 1.54 0.23
CA ARG A 66 -1.65 1.97 -0.63
C ARG A 66 -2.03 2.01 -2.12
N GLU A 67 -2.84 1.06 -2.56
CA GLU A 67 -3.35 1.02 -3.94
C GLU A 67 -4.22 2.23 -4.26
N SER A 68 -5.10 2.61 -3.34
CA SER A 68 -5.94 3.80 -3.50
C SER A 68 -5.12 5.09 -3.53
N VAL A 69 -4.03 5.17 -2.75
CA VAL A 69 -3.09 6.30 -2.81
C VAL A 69 -2.41 6.38 -4.18
N ARG A 70 -1.95 5.25 -4.72
CA ARG A 70 -1.33 5.19 -6.06
C ARG A 70 -2.32 5.59 -7.16
N LEU A 71 -3.54 5.06 -7.08
CA LEU A 71 -4.63 5.43 -8.00
C LEU A 71 -4.97 6.91 -7.90
N PHE A 72 -5.01 7.48 -6.70
CA PHE A 72 -5.28 8.88 -6.50
C PHE A 72 -4.24 9.78 -7.20
N PHE A 73 -2.95 9.49 -7.05
CA PHE A 73 -1.90 10.25 -7.74
C PHE A 73 -2.01 10.14 -9.27
N LEU A 74 -2.33 8.94 -9.77
CA LEU A 74 -2.57 8.73 -11.20
C LEU A 74 -3.79 9.51 -11.68
N ILE A 75 -4.94 9.39 -10.99
CA ILE A 75 -6.20 10.05 -11.37
C ILE A 75 -6.04 11.57 -11.34
N ALA A 76 -5.31 12.09 -10.36
CA ALA A 76 -5.03 13.52 -10.26
C ALA A 76 -4.18 13.99 -11.46
N ALA A 77 -3.12 13.27 -11.82
CA ALA A 77 -2.31 13.59 -12.99
C ALA A 77 -3.11 13.46 -14.30
N LEU A 78 -3.92 12.39 -14.44
CA LEU A 78 -4.73 12.13 -15.61
C LEU A 78 -5.77 13.24 -15.89
N ASN A 79 -6.34 13.79 -14.82
CA ASN A 79 -7.38 14.81 -14.89
C ASN A 79 -6.88 16.22 -14.59
N ASP A 80 -5.57 16.46 -14.59
CA ASP A 80 -4.96 17.76 -14.33
C ASP A 80 -5.52 18.42 -13.05
N LEU A 81 -5.48 17.67 -11.93
CA LEU A 81 -5.91 18.14 -10.63
C LEU A 81 -4.70 18.52 -9.77
N ASP A 82 -4.83 19.62 -9.05
CA ASP A 82 -3.88 19.97 -8.01
C ASP A 82 -4.08 19.11 -6.76
N ILE A 83 -2.98 18.80 -6.07
CA ILE A 83 -3.00 18.05 -4.84
C ILE A 83 -2.46 18.91 -3.70
N LEU A 84 -3.22 19.00 -2.61
CA LEU A 84 -2.74 19.52 -1.34
C LEU A 84 -2.82 18.43 -0.26
N ALA A 85 -1.84 18.45 0.63
CA ALA A 85 -1.82 17.67 1.86
C ALA A 85 -2.07 18.57 3.06
N CYS A 86 -2.58 18.01 4.15
CA CYS A 86 -2.55 18.62 5.47
C CYS A 86 -2.51 17.57 6.58
N ASP A 87 -2.05 17.99 7.77
CA ASP A 87 -1.98 17.19 9.01
C ASP A 87 -2.90 17.86 10.05
N ILE A 88 -3.84 17.09 10.59
CA ILE A 88 -4.79 17.58 11.60
C ILE A 88 -4.17 17.43 12.99
N GLN A 89 -4.02 18.56 13.69
CA GLN A 89 -3.41 18.57 15.01
C GLN A 89 -4.28 17.81 16.02
N ASN A 90 -3.67 16.85 16.74
CA ASN A 90 -4.33 16.09 17.80
C ASN A 90 -5.64 15.43 17.34
N ALA A 91 -5.64 14.77 16.20
CA ALA A 91 -6.81 14.24 15.53
C ALA A 91 -7.80 13.55 16.47
N TYR A 92 -7.36 12.59 17.28
CA TYR A 92 -8.25 11.86 18.19
C TYR A 92 -8.97 12.77 19.19
N LEU A 93 -8.31 13.79 19.71
CA LEU A 93 -8.88 14.71 20.70
C LEU A 93 -10.00 15.60 20.13
N ASN A 94 -10.21 15.62 18.82
CA ASN A 94 -11.36 16.30 18.22
C ASN A 94 -12.65 15.47 18.36
N ALA A 95 -12.56 14.15 18.51
CA ALA A 95 -13.71 13.27 18.69
C ALA A 95 -14.05 13.06 20.18
N GLY A 96 -15.34 12.93 20.51
CA GLY A 96 -15.76 12.50 21.85
C GLY A 96 -15.48 11.01 22.07
N THR A 97 -15.31 10.57 23.31
CA THR A 97 -15.25 9.14 23.62
C THR A 97 -16.59 8.63 24.10
N LYS A 98 -16.94 7.40 23.69
CA LYS A 98 -18.08 6.65 24.22
C LYS A 98 -17.67 5.70 25.36
N GLU A 99 -16.36 5.50 25.56
CA GLU A 99 -15.83 4.71 26.66
C GLU A 99 -15.87 5.54 27.95
N LYS A 100 -16.48 4.99 28.99
CA LYS A 100 -16.56 5.63 30.31
C LYS A 100 -15.34 5.24 31.14
N ASN A 101 -14.24 5.96 30.96
CA ASN A 101 -12.99 5.70 31.64
C ASN A 101 -12.55 6.89 32.48
N TRP A 102 -11.93 6.59 33.61
CA TRP A 102 -11.36 7.59 34.52
C TRP A 102 -10.01 7.14 35.09
N PHE A 103 -9.22 8.07 35.54
CA PHE A 103 -7.93 7.82 36.19
C PHE A 103 -7.69 8.84 37.30
N VAL A 104 -6.64 8.63 38.10
CA VAL A 104 -6.25 9.55 39.17
C VAL A 104 -5.17 10.49 38.65
N ALA A 105 -5.35 11.79 38.84
CA ALA A 105 -4.41 12.83 38.39
C ALA A 105 -3.03 12.66 39.05
N GLY A 106 -1.99 12.69 38.23
CA GLY A 106 -0.61 12.83 38.65
C GLY A 106 -0.13 14.31 38.62
N LEU A 107 1.17 14.50 38.80
CA LEU A 107 1.81 15.82 38.78
C LEU A 107 1.67 16.57 37.46
N GLU A 108 1.46 15.85 36.36
CA GLU A 108 1.25 16.37 34.99
C GLU A 108 0.00 17.25 34.86
N PHE A 109 -0.97 17.10 35.79
CA PHE A 109 -2.18 17.94 35.88
C PHE A 109 -2.05 19.15 36.83
N GLY A 110 -0.86 19.36 37.38
CA GLY A 110 -0.56 20.42 38.34
C GLY A 110 -0.76 19.96 39.78
N PRO A 111 0.01 20.53 40.72
CA PRO A 111 0.06 20.09 42.13
C PRO A 111 -1.31 20.15 42.82
N GLN A 112 -2.19 21.11 42.42
CA GLN A 112 -3.51 21.31 43.00
C GLN A 112 -4.53 20.19 42.60
N ASN A 113 -4.22 19.42 41.57
CA ASN A 113 -5.12 18.38 41.06
C ASN A 113 -4.64 16.96 41.38
N VAL A 114 -3.45 16.80 41.95
CA VAL A 114 -2.88 15.49 42.28
C VAL A 114 -3.85 14.73 43.19
N GLY A 115 -4.11 13.48 42.83
CA GLY A 115 -5.03 12.60 43.57
C GLY A 115 -6.52 12.74 43.20
N LYS A 116 -6.92 13.78 42.47
CA LYS A 116 -8.29 13.96 42.02
C LYS A 116 -8.64 12.94 40.92
N PRO A 117 -9.89 12.44 40.86
CA PRO A 117 -10.37 11.65 39.73
C PRO A 117 -10.55 12.54 38.50
N ILE A 118 -10.14 12.02 37.34
CA ILE A 118 -10.28 12.66 36.05
C ILE A 118 -11.04 11.76 35.11
N LEU A 119 -12.13 12.24 34.54
CA LEU A 119 -12.87 11.58 33.47
C LEU A 119 -12.22 11.87 32.13
N ILE A 120 -12.16 10.85 31.28
CA ILE A 120 -11.74 11.00 29.88
C ILE A 120 -13.00 11.24 29.04
N VAL A 121 -13.11 12.44 28.44
CA VAL A 121 -14.30 12.83 27.67
C VAL A 121 -14.05 12.89 26.15
N LYS A 122 -12.79 12.80 25.73
CA LYS A 122 -12.39 12.75 24.32
C LYS A 122 -11.67 11.44 24.00
N ALA A 123 -11.65 11.08 22.72
CA ALA A 123 -10.88 9.96 22.25
C ALA A 123 -9.39 10.19 22.52
N LEU A 124 -8.80 9.37 23.38
CA LEU A 124 -7.42 9.49 23.82
C LEU A 124 -6.58 8.36 23.24
N TYR A 125 -5.30 8.63 22.97
CA TYR A 125 -4.37 7.57 22.58
C TYR A 125 -4.38 6.43 23.61
N GLY A 126 -4.42 5.20 23.12
CA GLY A 126 -4.46 3.99 23.95
C GLY A 126 -5.86 3.45 24.28
N LEU A 127 -6.94 4.24 24.15
CA LEU A 127 -8.29 3.69 24.21
C LEU A 127 -8.60 2.86 22.97
N ARG A 128 -9.35 1.78 23.15
CA ARG A 128 -9.64 0.83 22.07
C ARG A 128 -10.49 1.42 20.93
N SER A 129 -11.40 2.33 21.27
CA SER A 129 -12.35 2.90 20.29
C SER A 129 -11.89 4.23 19.69
N SER A 130 -10.78 4.81 20.12
CA SER A 130 -10.36 6.17 19.70
C SER A 130 -10.22 6.31 18.19
N GLY A 131 -9.62 5.33 17.52
CA GLY A 131 -9.50 5.34 16.06
C GLY A 131 -10.84 5.33 15.36
N ALA A 132 -11.76 4.46 15.80
CA ALA A 132 -13.10 4.35 15.21
C ALA A 132 -13.93 5.63 15.42
N GLN A 133 -13.83 6.26 16.59
CA GLN A 133 -14.55 7.49 16.91
C GLN A 133 -14.01 8.69 16.15
N TRP A 134 -12.70 8.81 16.04
CA TRP A 134 -12.08 9.83 15.19
C TRP A 134 -12.51 9.67 13.72
N ARG A 135 -12.42 8.44 13.20
CA ARG A 135 -12.81 8.15 11.83
C ARG A 135 -14.27 8.53 11.55
N GLU A 136 -15.20 8.20 12.45
CA GLU A 136 -16.60 8.58 12.30
C GLU A 136 -16.80 10.09 12.41
N HIS A 137 -16.07 10.77 13.28
CA HIS A 137 -16.10 12.22 13.40
C HIS A 137 -15.64 12.90 12.10
N MET A 138 -14.51 12.46 11.52
CA MET A 138 -14.02 12.93 10.22
C MET A 138 -15.02 12.61 9.10
N ALA A 139 -15.58 11.40 9.09
CA ALA A 139 -16.57 10.99 8.10
C ALA A 139 -17.81 11.92 8.11
N ASN A 140 -18.27 12.34 9.27
CA ASN A 140 -19.39 13.28 9.39
C ASN A 140 -19.03 14.66 8.83
N THR A 141 -17.82 15.15 9.08
CA THR A 141 -17.30 16.40 8.51
C THR A 141 -17.27 16.33 6.97
N LEU A 142 -16.77 15.21 6.41
CA LEU A 142 -16.73 15.01 4.96
C LEU A 142 -18.11 14.88 4.33
N ARG A 143 -19.05 14.17 4.98
CA ARG A 143 -20.46 14.10 4.54
C ARG A 143 -21.12 15.48 4.51
N THR A 144 -20.86 16.31 5.53
CA THR A 144 -21.34 17.70 5.59
C THR A 144 -20.77 18.55 4.47
N ALA A 145 -19.50 18.29 4.06
CA ALA A 145 -18.88 18.94 2.91
C ALA A 145 -19.37 18.37 1.55
N GLY A 146 -20.31 17.42 1.55
CA GLY A 146 -20.90 16.83 0.34
C GLY A 146 -20.11 15.66 -0.26
N PHE A 147 -19.09 15.15 0.42
CA PHE A 147 -18.36 13.96 -0.02
C PHE A 147 -19.09 12.67 0.34
N LYS A 148 -18.90 11.66 -0.51
CA LYS A 148 -19.39 10.29 -0.29
C LYS A 148 -18.19 9.34 -0.19
N SER A 149 -18.24 8.42 0.77
CA SER A 149 -17.19 7.39 0.93
C SER A 149 -17.25 6.39 -0.22
N CYS A 150 -16.10 6.01 -0.74
CA CYS A 150 -15.95 4.96 -1.73
C CYS A 150 -16.20 3.59 -1.09
N GLN A 151 -17.00 2.73 -1.72
CA GLN A 151 -17.30 1.41 -1.17
C GLN A 151 -16.11 0.43 -1.27
N ALA A 152 -15.23 0.63 -2.25
CA ALA A 152 -14.05 -0.20 -2.40
C ALA A 152 -12.93 0.14 -1.40
N ASP A 153 -12.95 1.37 -0.85
CA ASP A 153 -12.03 1.84 0.17
C ASP A 153 -12.70 2.98 0.93
N ALA A 154 -13.12 2.69 2.14
CA ALA A 154 -13.99 3.59 2.91
C ALA A 154 -13.33 4.89 3.36
N ASP A 155 -12.00 5.01 3.23
CA ASP A 155 -11.23 6.20 3.55
C ASP A 155 -10.81 7.00 2.30
N VAL A 156 -11.35 6.61 1.12
CA VAL A 156 -11.40 7.40 -0.10
C VAL A 156 -12.77 8.06 -0.21
N TRP A 157 -12.81 9.37 -0.37
CA TRP A 157 -14.02 10.16 -0.45
C TRP A 157 -14.11 10.89 -1.78
N LEU A 158 -15.30 10.92 -2.37
CA LEU A 158 -15.55 11.52 -3.70
C LEU A 158 -16.65 12.56 -3.60
N ARG A 159 -16.47 13.66 -4.33
CA ARG A 159 -17.52 14.68 -4.56
C ARG A 159 -17.53 15.05 -6.03
N SER A 160 -18.72 15.04 -6.64
CA SER A 160 -18.90 15.45 -8.04
C SER A 160 -18.58 16.94 -8.19
N ALA A 161 -17.81 17.29 -9.22
CA ALA A 161 -17.44 18.65 -9.57
C ALA A 161 -17.42 18.87 -11.09
N VAL A 162 -17.34 20.13 -11.49
CA VAL A 162 -17.23 20.54 -12.90
C VAL A 162 -16.15 21.60 -12.96
N LYS A 163 -15.19 21.43 -13.87
CA LYS A 163 -14.14 22.41 -14.13
C LYS A 163 -14.66 23.66 -14.83
N ALA A 164 -13.86 24.71 -14.88
CA ALA A 164 -14.20 25.93 -15.56
C ALA A 164 -14.50 25.75 -17.07
N ASP A 165 -13.90 24.74 -17.70
CA ASP A 165 -14.13 24.37 -19.11
C ASP A 165 -15.38 23.49 -19.33
N GLY A 166 -16.13 23.14 -18.25
CA GLY A 166 -17.30 22.28 -18.31
C GLY A 166 -17.00 20.79 -18.13
N THR A 167 -15.74 20.37 -18.00
CA THR A 167 -15.35 18.97 -17.80
C THR A 167 -15.85 18.46 -16.44
N LYS A 168 -16.62 17.38 -16.46
CA LYS A 168 -17.09 16.72 -15.24
C LYS A 168 -15.98 15.85 -14.66
N TYR A 169 -15.73 15.96 -13.35
CA TYR A 169 -14.73 15.17 -12.63
C TYR A 169 -15.16 14.88 -11.20
N TYR A 170 -14.36 14.12 -10.46
CA TYR A 170 -14.50 13.97 -9.03
C TYR A 170 -13.37 14.68 -8.30
N GLU A 171 -13.71 15.43 -7.27
CA GLU A 171 -12.76 15.78 -6.23
C GLU A 171 -12.59 14.58 -5.32
N TYR A 172 -11.35 14.32 -4.90
CA TYR A 172 -11.00 13.20 -4.05
C TYR A 172 -10.40 13.69 -2.73
N VAL A 173 -10.80 13.05 -1.64
CA VAL A 173 -10.15 13.21 -0.34
C VAL A 173 -9.77 11.84 0.17
N LEU A 174 -8.50 11.67 0.56
CA LEU A 174 -7.95 10.46 1.16
C LEU A 174 -7.61 10.74 2.62
N CYS A 175 -8.02 9.83 3.51
CA CYS A 175 -7.80 9.96 4.95
C CYS A 175 -6.90 8.84 5.47
N TYR A 176 -5.77 9.21 6.07
CA TYR A 176 -4.93 8.30 6.83
C TYR A 176 -4.74 8.86 8.24
N VAL A 177 -5.71 8.60 9.10
CA VAL A 177 -5.83 9.14 10.46
C VAL A 177 -5.85 10.67 10.47
N ASP A 178 -4.72 11.33 10.65
CA ASP A 178 -4.49 12.78 10.70
C ASP A 178 -3.92 13.34 9.38
N ASP A 179 -3.36 12.48 8.53
CA ASP A 179 -2.83 12.85 7.22
C ASP A 179 -3.94 12.84 6.16
N ILE A 180 -4.22 13.99 5.60
CA ILE A 180 -5.27 14.18 4.58
C ILE A 180 -4.63 14.60 3.26
N LEU A 181 -5.05 13.95 2.15
CA LEU A 181 -4.78 14.41 0.79
C LEU A 181 -6.08 14.86 0.13
N CYS A 182 -6.04 15.96 -0.59
CA CYS A 182 -7.14 16.45 -1.44
C CYS A 182 -6.66 16.67 -2.86
N GLY A 183 -7.34 16.04 -3.84
CA GLY A 183 -7.14 16.27 -5.27
C GLY A 183 -8.37 16.95 -5.88
N SER A 184 -8.18 18.15 -6.43
CA SER A 184 -9.24 19.01 -6.99
C SER A 184 -8.65 20.03 -7.95
N GLU A 185 -9.46 20.65 -8.78
CA GLU A 185 -9.06 21.88 -9.52
C GLU A 185 -8.71 23.03 -8.54
N HIS A 186 -9.36 23.04 -7.35
CA HIS A 186 -9.16 24.07 -6.33
C HIS A 186 -9.08 23.46 -4.92
N PRO A 187 -8.04 22.66 -4.59
CA PRO A 187 -7.99 21.93 -3.33
C PRO A 187 -7.92 22.86 -2.11
N GLN A 188 -7.45 24.11 -2.27
CA GLN A 188 -7.41 25.10 -1.19
C GLN A 188 -8.78 25.37 -0.58
N LYS A 189 -9.86 25.36 -1.38
CA LYS A 189 -11.24 25.54 -0.89
C LYS A 189 -11.63 24.49 0.16
N PHE A 190 -11.19 23.24 -0.07
CA PHE A 190 -11.43 22.17 0.89
C PHE A 190 -10.53 22.31 2.13
N MET A 191 -9.26 22.72 1.98
CA MET A 191 -8.37 22.96 3.11
C MET A 191 -8.88 24.10 4.02
N ASP A 192 -9.40 25.17 3.41
CA ASP A 192 -10.04 26.28 4.15
C ASP A 192 -11.28 25.80 4.91
N TYR A 193 -12.10 24.95 4.30
CA TYR A 193 -13.24 24.33 4.98
C TYR A 193 -12.78 23.46 6.16
N LEU A 194 -11.76 22.62 6.00
CA LEU A 194 -11.22 21.82 7.10
C LEU A 194 -10.69 22.69 8.24
N ALA A 195 -10.07 23.83 7.92
CA ALA A 195 -9.57 24.78 8.91
C ALA A 195 -10.68 25.43 9.74
N THR A 196 -11.93 25.43 9.29
CA THR A 196 -13.08 25.86 10.10
C THR A 196 -13.50 24.82 11.15
N ALA A 197 -13.25 23.53 10.87
CA ALA A 197 -13.65 22.41 11.73
C ALA A 197 -12.50 21.95 12.66
N TYR A 198 -11.25 22.05 12.19
CA TYR A 198 -10.08 21.51 12.85
C TYR A 198 -8.92 22.51 12.89
N THR A 199 -8.05 22.38 13.90
CA THR A 199 -6.76 23.04 13.87
C THR A 199 -5.80 22.24 13.00
N LEU A 200 -5.40 22.82 11.86
CA LEU A 200 -4.38 22.23 11.00
C LEU A 200 -2.99 22.57 11.54
N LYS A 201 -2.06 21.63 11.44
CA LYS A 201 -0.68 21.85 11.86
C LYS A 201 -0.05 22.94 11.02
N LYS A 202 0.64 23.88 11.67
CA LYS A 202 1.25 25.05 11.00
C LYS A 202 2.17 24.61 9.86
N GLY A 203 1.91 25.10 8.64
CA GLY A 203 2.70 24.83 7.45
C GLY A 203 2.49 23.41 6.86
N SER A 204 1.46 22.67 7.31
CA SER A 204 1.14 21.34 6.75
C SER A 204 0.31 21.44 5.46
N VAL A 205 -0.43 22.54 5.26
CA VAL A 205 -1.19 22.77 4.01
C VAL A 205 -0.22 23.15 2.91
N LYS A 206 0.14 22.19 2.08
CA LYS A 206 1.07 22.35 0.96
C LYS A 206 0.93 21.23 -0.06
N GLU A 207 1.57 21.35 -1.22
CA GLU A 207 1.80 20.17 -2.09
C GLU A 207 2.53 19.09 -1.29
N PRO A 208 2.14 17.79 -1.44
CA PRO A 208 2.79 16.71 -0.71
C PRO A 208 4.26 16.56 -1.17
N ASP A 209 5.18 16.64 -0.24
CA ASP A 209 6.61 16.32 -0.40
C ASP A 209 6.97 14.99 0.28
N ILE A 210 6.25 14.65 1.34
CA ILE A 210 6.30 13.36 2.03
C ILE A 210 4.86 12.95 2.33
N TYR A 211 4.51 11.70 2.02
CA TYR A 211 3.24 11.12 2.40
C TYR A 211 3.42 9.67 2.85
N LEU A 212 2.94 9.34 4.05
CA LEU A 212 3.08 8.02 4.69
C LEU A 212 4.54 7.51 4.70
N GLY A 213 5.49 8.42 4.89
CA GLY A 213 6.92 8.09 4.96
C GLY A 213 7.61 7.88 3.61
N ALA A 214 6.89 8.07 2.50
CA ALA A 214 7.47 8.08 1.16
C ALA A 214 7.69 9.52 0.67
N ASP A 215 8.81 9.75 -0.01
CA ASP A 215 9.08 11.00 -0.71
C ASP A 215 8.14 11.12 -1.92
N VAL A 216 7.48 12.25 -2.08
CA VAL A 216 6.56 12.55 -3.19
C VAL A 216 7.15 13.65 -4.05
N LYS A 217 7.20 13.44 -5.36
CA LYS A 217 7.77 14.41 -6.32
C LYS A 217 6.94 14.44 -7.60
N LYS A 218 6.95 15.60 -8.30
CA LYS A 218 6.45 15.71 -9.66
C LYS A 218 7.54 15.34 -10.68
N PHE A 219 7.15 14.63 -11.71
CA PHE A 219 8.00 14.20 -12.82
C PHE A 219 7.41 14.74 -14.13
N THR A 220 8.26 15.13 -15.06
CA THR A 220 7.82 15.44 -16.42
C THR A 220 7.62 14.15 -17.20
N THR A 221 6.46 13.97 -17.80
CA THR A 221 6.17 12.86 -18.73
C THR A 221 6.49 13.27 -20.16
N GLY A 222 6.69 12.28 -21.05
CA GLY A 222 7.12 12.55 -22.44
C GLY A 222 6.10 13.26 -23.34
N VAL A 223 4.85 13.41 -22.91
CA VAL A 223 3.80 14.23 -23.51
C VAL A 223 3.56 15.37 -22.54
N GLU A 224 3.46 16.62 -22.98
CA GLU A 224 3.34 17.84 -22.17
C GLU A 224 2.44 17.68 -20.94
N GLY A 225 2.98 17.12 -19.88
CA GLY A 225 2.25 16.81 -18.65
C GLY A 225 3.18 16.55 -17.48
N SER A 226 2.64 16.61 -16.29
CA SER A 226 3.32 16.21 -15.06
C SER A 226 2.68 14.96 -14.47
N ALA A 227 3.50 14.05 -13.97
CA ALA A 227 3.07 12.89 -13.20
C ALA A 227 3.60 12.99 -11.77
N TRP A 228 2.89 12.39 -10.83
CA TRP A 228 3.39 12.23 -9.48
C TRP A 228 4.21 10.94 -9.38
N GLY A 229 5.25 10.97 -8.59
CA GLY A 229 6.04 9.78 -8.26
C GLY A 229 6.30 9.68 -6.78
N ILE A 230 6.39 8.45 -6.29
CA ILE A 230 6.76 8.15 -4.92
C ILE A 230 8.08 7.39 -4.87
N SER A 231 8.88 7.69 -3.85
CA SER A 231 10.17 7.05 -3.60
C SER A 231 10.34 6.79 -2.11
N SER A 232 11.09 5.75 -1.78
CA SER A 232 11.54 5.48 -0.40
C SER A 232 12.97 5.97 -0.17
N ASP A 233 13.50 6.89 -0.97
CA ASP A 233 14.91 7.29 -0.97
C ASP A 233 15.39 7.78 0.40
N SER A 234 14.69 8.73 1.00
CA SER A 234 15.03 9.27 2.33
C SER A 234 15.02 8.20 3.41
N TYR A 235 14.02 7.31 3.38
CA TYR A 235 13.93 6.18 4.30
C TYR A 235 15.06 5.18 4.10
N VAL A 236 15.34 4.79 2.85
CA VAL A 236 16.42 3.85 2.51
C VAL A 236 17.78 4.39 2.94
N LYS A 237 18.06 5.67 2.68
CA LYS A 237 19.31 6.32 3.13
C LYS A 237 19.47 6.23 4.65
N SER A 238 18.41 6.53 5.40
CA SER A 238 18.41 6.44 6.87
C SER A 238 18.60 5.00 7.36
N ALA A 239 17.90 4.04 6.76
CA ALA A 239 18.02 2.63 7.13
C ALA A 239 19.42 2.06 6.83
N VAL A 240 19.99 2.43 5.69
CA VAL A 240 21.38 2.05 5.32
C VAL A 240 22.37 2.65 6.31
N ALA A 241 22.23 3.93 6.68
CA ALA A 241 23.13 4.58 7.64
C ALA A 241 23.08 3.89 9.01
N GLU A 242 21.90 3.47 9.48
CA GLU A 242 21.77 2.73 10.75
C GLU A 242 22.42 1.33 10.67
N VAL A 243 22.27 0.63 9.55
CA VAL A 243 22.97 -0.65 9.32
C VAL A 243 24.49 -0.47 9.34
N GLU A 244 25.01 0.57 8.68
CA GLU A 244 26.45 0.88 8.66
C GLU A 244 26.97 1.24 10.05
N ARG A 245 26.22 2.03 10.81
CA ARG A 245 26.55 2.37 12.20
C ARG A 245 26.68 1.10 13.06
N LYS A 246 25.69 0.21 12.97
CA LYS A 246 25.70 -1.04 13.74
C LYS A 246 26.80 -2.02 13.33
N LEU A 247 27.13 -2.10 12.05
CA LEU A 247 28.27 -2.89 11.58
C LEU A 247 29.60 -2.32 12.07
N ALA A 248 29.75 -0.98 12.11
CA ALA A 248 30.97 -0.33 12.59
C ALA A 248 31.26 -0.63 14.07
N GLU A 249 30.24 -0.82 14.92
CA GLU A 249 30.38 -1.25 16.32
C GLU A 249 31.13 -2.60 16.45
N THR A 250 31.02 -3.46 15.43
CA THR A 250 31.71 -4.77 15.35
C THR A 250 32.93 -4.76 14.45
N GLY A 251 33.40 -3.57 14.03
CA GLY A 251 34.55 -3.43 13.10
C GLY A 251 34.25 -3.89 11.67
N LYS A 252 32.99 -4.13 11.32
CA LYS A 252 32.56 -4.56 9.98
C LYS A 252 32.07 -3.38 9.14
N LYS A 253 32.06 -3.55 7.84
CA LYS A 253 31.55 -2.57 6.85
C LYS A 253 30.60 -3.23 5.87
N LEU A 254 29.66 -2.44 5.37
CA LEU A 254 28.78 -2.87 4.29
C LEU A 254 29.56 -2.94 2.97
N HIS A 255 29.62 -4.13 2.36
CA HIS A 255 30.38 -4.36 1.12
C HIS A 255 29.54 -3.98 -0.11
N THR A 256 29.83 -2.82 -0.70
CA THR A 256 29.07 -2.30 -1.87
C THR A 256 29.67 -2.66 -3.24
N GLY A 257 30.87 -3.21 -3.28
CA GLY A 257 31.66 -3.34 -4.53
C GLY A 257 31.10 -4.27 -5.61
N LYS A 258 30.28 -5.27 -5.26
CA LYS A 258 29.73 -6.29 -6.19
C LYS A 258 28.21 -6.48 -6.09
N CYS A 259 27.48 -5.48 -5.63
CA CYS A 259 26.04 -5.59 -5.40
C CYS A 259 25.26 -5.05 -6.61
N ALA A 260 25.23 -5.81 -7.70
CA ALA A 260 24.42 -5.49 -8.89
C ALA A 260 22.96 -5.93 -8.77
N THR A 261 22.69 -6.85 -7.84
CA THR A 261 21.35 -7.45 -7.59
C THR A 261 21.04 -7.44 -6.10
N PRO A 262 19.76 -7.45 -5.69
CA PRO A 262 19.39 -7.50 -4.27
C PRO A 262 19.85 -8.76 -3.54
N LEU A 263 19.91 -9.88 -4.25
CA LEU A 263 20.47 -11.14 -3.75
C LEU A 263 21.67 -11.56 -4.57
N THR A 264 22.58 -12.30 -3.96
CA THR A 264 23.71 -12.91 -4.67
C THR A 264 23.19 -13.89 -5.73
N SER A 265 23.73 -13.81 -6.95
CA SER A 265 23.34 -14.70 -8.04
C SER A 265 23.49 -16.17 -7.63
N GLY A 266 22.45 -16.97 -7.89
CA GLY A 266 22.42 -18.40 -7.57
C GLY A 266 22.19 -18.73 -6.09
N TYR A 267 22.10 -17.75 -5.19
CA TYR A 267 21.77 -18.03 -3.80
C TYR A 267 20.36 -18.62 -3.64
N ARG A 268 20.29 -19.69 -2.87
CA ARG A 268 19.05 -20.44 -2.57
C ARG A 268 18.82 -20.47 -1.06
N PRO A 269 17.99 -19.58 -0.53
CA PRO A 269 17.75 -19.47 0.92
C PRO A 269 17.28 -20.78 1.54
N GLU A 270 16.48 -21.56 0.81
CA GLU A 270 15.95 -22.85 1.27
C GLU A 270 17.00 -23.98 1.40
N LEU A 271 18.19 -23.78 0.83
CA LEU A 271 19.31 -24.73 0.90
C LEU A 271 20.45 -24.22 1.79
N ASP A 272 20.25 -23.09 2.47
CA ASP A 272 21.28 -22.53 3.34
C ASP A 272 21.58 -23.48 4.52
N SER A 273 22.82 -23.96 4.57
CA SER A 273 23.31 -24.86 5.62
C SER A 273 24.27 -24.19 6.60
N SER A 274 24.41 -22.86 6.52
CA SER A 274 25.24 -22.09 7.44
C SER A 274 24.73 -22.18 8.89
N PRO A 275 25.55 -21.87 9.92
CA PRO A 275 25.12 -21.91 11.31
C PRO A 275 23.86 -21.09 11.58
N GLU A 276 23.02 -21.56 12.48
CA GLU A 276 21.88 -20.79 12.98
C GLU A 276 22.37 -19.56 13.75
N LEU A 277 21.62 -18.48 13.67
CA LEU A 277 21.94 -17.26 14.39
C LEU A 277 21.65 -17.39 15.88
N SER A 278 22.45 -16.72 16.72
CA SER A 278 22.11 -16.51 18.13
C SER A 278 20.80 -15.72 18.23
N ALA A 279 20.13 -15.79 19.40
CA ALA A 279 18.89 -15.06 19.64
C ALA A 279 19.02 -13.55 19.36
N GLU A 280 20.16 -12.95 19.73
CA GLU A 280 20.43 -11.54 19.48
C GLU A 280 20.54 -11.23 17.98
N LEU A 281 21.29 -12.02 17.21
CA LEU A 281 21.41 -11.86 15.76
C LEU A 281 20.10 -12.20 15.03
N ALA A 282 19.30 -13.14 15.54
CA ALA A 282 17.98 -13.45 15.00
C ALA A 282 17.01 -12.25 15.16
N ASN A 283 17.00 -11.61 16.34
CA ASN A 283 16.24 -10.38 16.55
C ASN A 283 16.73 -9.24 15.62
N TYR A 284 18.03 -9.11 15.44
CA TYR A 284 18.59 -8.15 14.49
C TYR A 284 18.16 -8.46 13.06
N TYR A 285 18.23 -9.72 12.61
CA TYR A 285 17.72 -10.15 11.32
C TYR A 285 16.26 -9.75 11.11
N GLN A 286 15.40 -10.03 12.10
CA GLN A 286 13.98 -9.67 12.05
C GLN A 286 13.77 -8.16 11.92
N SER A 287 14.55 -7.35 12.64
CA SER A 287 14.48 -5.89 12.55
C SER A 287 14.89 -5.39 11.16
N LEU A 288 15.93 -5.98 10.56
CA LEU A 288 16.36 -5.67 9.19
C LEU A 288 15.30 -6.04 8.14
N ILE A 289 14.66 -7.20 8.27
CA ILE A 289 13.55 -7.60 7.40
C ILE A 289 12.37 -6.62 7.56
N GLY A 290 12.07 -6.18 8.79
CA GLY A 290 11.05 -5.16 9.06
C GLY A 290 11.37 -3.85 8.31
N ALA A 291 12.60 -3.37 8.40
CA ALA A 291 13.06 -2.17 7.70
C ALA A 291 12.95 -2.33 6.17
N LEU A 292 13.38 -3.48 5.62
CA LEU A 292 13.26 -3.74 4.18
C LEU A 292 11.80 -3.80 3.69
N ARG A 293 10.90 -4.40 4.48
CA ARG A 293 9.46 -4.45 4.12
C ARG A 293 8.82 -3.07 4.06
N TRP A 294 9.26 -2.15 4.89
CA TRP A 294 8.79 -0.78 4.84
C TRP A 294 9.32 -0.04 3.59
N ALA A 295 10.61 -0.22 3.27
CA ALA A 295 11.27 0.46 2.16
C ALA A 295 10.77 -0.01 0.79
N VAL A 296 10.58 -1.32 0.64
CA VAL A 296 10.36 -1.92 -0.69
C VAL A 296 9.55 -3.21 -0.54
N GLU A 297 8.39 -3.28 -1.17
CA GLU A 297 7.66 -4.55 -1.37
C GLU A 297 8.33 -5.36 -2.50
N LEU A 298 9.63 -5.63 -2.40
CA LEU A 298 10.36 -6.44 -3.37
C LEU A 298 10.09 -7.93 -3.15
N GLY A 299 10.00 -8.69 -4.23
CA GLY A 299 9.84 -10.15 -4.19
C GLY A 299 10.94 -10.85 -3.40
N GLU A 300 12.18 -10.37 -3.49
CA GLU A 300 13.35 -10.91 -2.79
C GLU A 300 13.26 -10.74 -1.27
N VAL A 301 12.73 -9.62 -0.79
CA VAL A 301 12.46 -9.41 0.65
C VAL A 301 11.43 -10.42 1.14
N GLY A 302 10.41 -10.71 0.34
CA GLY A 302 9.43 -11.76 0.60
C GLY A 302 10.07 -13.15 0.73
N MET A 303 11.12 -13.45 -0.04
CA MET A 303 11.87 -14.70 0.06
C MET A 303 12.61 -14.82 1.39
N LEU A 304 13.40 -13.82 1.78
CA LEU A 304 14.17 -13.81 3.02
C LEU A 304 13.28 -13.78 4.26
N SER A 305 12.15 -13.09 4.20
CA SER A 305 11.22 -13.01 5.34
C SER A 305 10.63 -14.35 5.79
N ARG A 306 10.71 -15.39 4.97
CA ARG A 306 10.25 -16.75 5.29
C ARG A 306 11.10 -17.41 6.38
N TYR A 307 12.30 -16.90 6.62
CA TYR A 307 13.29 -17.45 7.55
C TYR A 307 13.39 -16.67 8.88
N CYS A 308 12.44 -15.78 9.16
CA CYS A 308 12.45 -14.98 10.40
C CYS A 308 12.36 -15.82 11.69
N VAL A 309 11.81 -17.04 11.63
CA VAL A 309 11.67 -17.92 12.82
C VAL A 309 13.00 -18.58 13.18
N SER A 310 13.77 -19.04 12.19
CA SER A 310 15.07 -19.70 12.38
C SER A 310 16.04 -19.23 11.30
N PRO A 311 16.54 -17.98 11.40
CA PRO A 311 17.46 -17.43 10.41
C PRO A 311 18.87 -18.00 10.60
N ARG A 312 19.58 -18.14 9.49
CA ARG A 312 20.97 -18.60 9.42
C ARG A 312 21.92 -17.49 9.05
N LEU A 313 23.23 -17.70 9.21
CA LEU A 313 24.25 -16.70 8.90
C LEU A 313 24.18 -16.26 7.43
N GLY A 314 24.01 -17.18 6.50
CA GLY A 314 23.86 -16.85 5.08
C GLY A 314 22.61 -16.01 4.80
N HIS A 315 21.49 -16.25 5.51
CA HIS A 315 20.32 -15.37 5.39
C HIS A 315 20.63 -13.93 5.82
N LEU A 316 21.37 -13.75 6.93
CA LEU A 316 21.79 -12.42 7.40
C LEU A 316 22.73 -11.73 6.39
N GLU A 317 23.67 -12.48 5.83
CA GLU A 317 24.58 -11.95 4.80
C GLU A 317 23.82 -11.46 3.57
N GLN A 318 22.77 -12.19 3.14
CA GLN A 318 21.92 -11.75 2.02
C GLN A 318 21.06 -10.53 2.35
N VAL A 319 20.57 -10.38 3.58
CA VAL A 319 19.90 -9.16 4.00
C VAL A 319 20.87 -7.98 3.96
N LEU A 320 22.08 -8.12 4.45
CA LEU A 320 23.13 -7.09 4.38
C LEU A 320 23.52 -6.78 2.92
N HIS A 321 23.57 -7.79 2.05
CA HIS A 321 23.79 -7.61 0.62
C HIS A 321 22.65 -6.79 -0.03
N THR A 322 21.39 -7.02 0.38
CA THR A 322 20.24 -6.23 -0.08
C THR A 322 20.39 -4.75 0.34
N PHE A 323 20.84 -4.46 1.57
CA PHE A 323 21.13 -3.08 1.99
C PHE A 323 22.27 -2.44 1.19
N ALA A 324 23.32 -3.21 0.88
CA ALA A 324 24.42 -2.75 0.03
C ALA A 324 23.94 -2.42 -1.41
N TYR A 325 23.03 -3.23 -1.94
CA TYR A 325 22.35 -2.95 -3.21
C TYR A 325 21.52 -1.67 -3.15
N LEU A 326 20.68 -1.52 -2.13
CA LEU A 326 19.83 -0.34 -1.93
C LEU A 326 20.65 0.95 -1.76
N LYS A 327 21.80 0.89 -1.10
CA LYS A 327 22.73 2.02 -1.00
C LYS A 327 23.13 2.57 -2.38
N ARG A 328 23.23 1.72 -3.38
CA ARG A 328 23.60 2.10 -4.77
C ARG A 328 22.41 2.52 -5.62
N GLN A 329 21.19 2.14 -5.26
CA GLN A 329 19.97 2.28 -6.06
C GLN A 329 18.86 3.05 -5.32
N SER A 330 19.23 3.93 -4.39
CA SER A 330 18.25 4.60 -3.52
C SER A 330 17.36 5.60 -4.24
N SER A 331 17.80 6.19 -5.35
CA SER A 331 17.11 7.30 -6.02
C SER A 331 15.98 6.89 -7.00
N CYS A 332 15.57 5.61 -7.00
CA CYS A 332 14.49 5.16 -7.88
C CYS A 332 13.11 5.60 -7.36
N ALA A 333 12.28 6.10 -8.28
CA ALA A 333 10.88 6.45 -8.01
C ALA A 333 9.92 5.64 -8.85
N MET A 334 8.78 5.30 -8.27
CA MET A 334 7.62 4.79 -8.98
C MET A 334 6.80 5.98 -9.44
N VAL A 335 6.63 6.13 -10.75
CA VAL A 335 5.94 7.27 -11.36
C VAL A 335 4.55 6.84 -11.82
N PHE A 336 3.53 7.58 -11.43
CA PHE A 336 2.14 7.38 -11.82
C PHE A 336 1.86 8.13 -13.12
N ASP A 337 2.43 7.60 -14.21
CA ASP A 337 2.38 8.19 -15.54
C ASP A 337 0.98 7.98 -16.15
N PRO A 338 0.24 9.07 -16.46
CA PRO A 338 -1.10 8.98 -17.02
C PRO A 338 -1.12 8.66 -18.52
N THR A 339 0.04 8.54 -19.18
CA THR A 339 0.13 8.27 -20.60
C THR A 339 -0.56 6.95 -20.94
N GLU A 340 -1.40 6.96 -21.98
CA GLU A 340 -2.02 5.75 -22.48
C GLU A 340 -0.99 4.82 -23.12
N PRO A 341 -1.02 3.52 -22.83
CA PRO A 341 -0.10 2.55 -23.43
C PRO A 341 -0.51 2.20 -24.85
N GLU A 342 0.47 1.97 -25.70
CA GLU A 342 0.22 1.27 -26.96
C GLU A 342 -0.06 -0.21 -26.71
N ILE A 343 -1.20 -0.70 -27.19
CA ILE A 343 -1.59 -2.10 -27.12
C ILE A 343 -1.66 -2.67 -28.53
N ASP A 344 -0.83 -3.65 -28.82
CA ASP A 344 -0.92 -4.40 -30.06
C ASP A 344 -2.18 -5.30 -30.04
N ALA A 345 -3.24 -4.84 -30.69
CA ALA A 345 -4.50 -5.55 -30.76
C ALA A 345 -4.39 -6.93 -31.42
N SER A 346 -3.35 -7.18 -32.24
CA SER A 346 -3.15 -8.47 -32.90
C SER A 346 -2.84 -9.61 -31.95
N LEU A 347 -2.38 -9.30 -30.73
CA LEU A 347 -2.10 -10.29 -29.68
C LEU A 347 -3.37 -10.84 -29.03
N PHE A 348 -4.51 -10.16 -29.19
CA PHE A 348 -5.75 -10.45 -28.48
C PHE A 348 -6.85 -10.89 -29.47
N GLN A 349 -7.00 -12.21 -29.63
CA GLN A 349 -8.03 -12.76 -30.49
C GLN A 349 -9.39 -12.74 -29.79
N GLN A 350 -10.37 -12.09 -30.41
CA GLN A 350 -11.76 -12.21 -29.99
C GLN A 350 -12.37 -13.48 -30.60
N LYS A 351 -13.05 -14.26 -29.76
CA LYS A 351 -13.75 -15.49 -30.15
C LYS A 351 -15.17 -15.45 -29.60
N ASP A 352 -16.07 -16.21 -30.23
CA ASP A 352 -17.42 -16.39 -29.71
C ASP A 352 -17.45 -17.42 -28.57
N TRP A 353 -17.89 -16.97 -27.40
CA TRP A 353 -18.00 -17.75 -26.18
C TRP A 353 -19.44 -18.14 -25.84
N SER A 354 -20.44 -17.67 -26.62
CA SER A 354 -21.87 -17.79 -26.31
C SER A 354 -22.35 -19.22 -26.11
N THR A 355 -21.74 -20.18 -26.81
CA THR A 355 -22.09 -21.62 -26.69
C THR A 355 -21.60 -22.24 -25.38
N LEU A 356 -20.45 -21.80 -24.84
CA LEU A 356 -19.83 -22.40 -23.66
C LEU A 356 -20.12 -21.63 -22.35
N TYR A 357 -20.23 -20.32 -22.44
CA TYR A 357 -20.45 -19.42 -21.30
C TYR A 357 -21.51 -18.35 -21.67
N PRO A 358 -22.78 -18.75 -21.95
CA PRO A 358 -23.80 -17.85 -22.47
C PRO A 358 -24.15 -16.71 -21.52
N ASP A 359 -24.01 -16.94 -20.21
CA ASP A 359 -24.36 -15.99 -19.16
C ASP A 359 -23.15 -15.25 -18.58
N ALA A 360 -21.94 -15.50 -19.10
CA ALA A 360 -20.74 -14.86 -18.61
C ALA A 360 -20.78 -13.35 -18.91
N LYS A 361 -20.83 -12.56 -17.86
CA LYS A 361 -20.81 -11.09 -17.90
C LYS A 361 -20.02 -10.55 -16.72
N GLU A 362 -19.36 -9.43 -16.92
CA GLU A 362 -18.74 -8.72 -15.79
C GLU A 362 -19.84 -8.23 -14.83
N PRO A 363 -19.82 -8.65 -13.54
CA PRO A 363 -20.80 -8.19 -12.57
C PRO A 363 -20.51 -6.72 -12.22
N ILE A 364 -21.32 -5.81 -12.73
CA ILE A 364 -21.22 -4.39 -12.38
C ILE A 364 -22.19 -4.12 -11.22
N PRO A 365 -21.70 -3.67 -10.05
CA PRO A 365 -22.57 -3.33 -8.92
C PRO A 365 -23.54 -2.21 -9.27
N THR A 366 -24.77 -2.27 -8.73
CA THR A 366 -25.85 -1.31 -9.02
C THR A 366 -25.60 0.10 -8.49
N ASN A 367 -24.66 0.26 -7.57
CA ASN A 367 -24.35 1.51 -6.88
C ASN A 367 -23.00 2.12 -7.30
N VAL A 368 -22.50 1.76 -8.48
CA VAL A 368 -21.32 2.38 -9.09
C VAL A 368 -21.57 3.87 -9.32
N PRO A 369 -20.66 4.76 -8.91
CA PRO A 369 -20.74 6.18 -9.24
C PRO A 369 -20.75 6.38 -10.77
N GLU A 370 -21.47 7.42 -11.24
CA GLU A 370 -21.40 7.82 -12.66
C GLU A 370 -19.93 8.08 -13.04
N PRO A 371 -19.39 7.45 -14.10
CA PRO A 371 -18.02 7.71 -14.53
C PRO A 371 -17.78 9.17 -14.86
N ARG A 372 -16.63 9.72 -14.46
CA ARG A 372 -16.23 11.11 -14.69
C ARG A 372 -14.72 11.22 -14.86
N GLY A 373 -14.32 12.22 -15.64
CA GLY A 373 -12.90 12.42 -15.99
C GLY A 373 -12.51 11.58 -17.21
N LYS A 374 -11.21 11.44 -17.41
CA LYS A 374 -10.65 10.69 -18.55
C LYS A 374 -10.69 9.18 -18.25
N PRO A 375 -10.98 8.33 -19.26
CA PRO A 375 -10.96 6.88 -19.11
C PRO A 375 -9.53 6.36 -18.88
N VAL A 376 -9.42 5.11 -18.45
CA VAL A 376 -8.13 4.45 -18.25
C VAL A 376 -8.07 3.08 -18.93
N ILE A 377 -6.85 2.71 -19.31
CA ILE A 377 -6.52 1.39 -19.86
C ILE A 377 -5.81 0.56 -18.78
N THR A 378 -6.21 -0.68 -18.62
CA THR A 378 -5.61 -1.58 -17.63
C THR A 378 -4.84 -2.72 -18.30
N ARG A 379 -3.64 -3.02 -17.80
CA ARG A 379 -2.77 -4.11 -18.27
C ARG A 379 -2.22 -4.91 -17.11
N CYS A 380 -2.05 -6.20 -17.30
CA CYS A 380 -1.45 -7.10 -16.33
C CYS A 380 -0.40 -7.98 -17.00
N PHE A 381 0.75 -8.15 -16.37
CA PHE A 381 1.76 -9.12 -16.74
C PHE A 381 1.78 -10.21 -15.68
N VAL A 382 1.86 -11.47 -16.10
CA VAL A 382 1.81 -12.64 -15.21
C VAL A 382 2.88 -13.65 -15.58
N ASP A 383 3.50 -14.25 -14.55
CA ASP A 383 4.52 -15.30 -14.67
C ASP A 383 4.46 -16.26 -13.48
N ALA A 384 4.99 -17.46 -13.65
CA ALA A 384 5.25 -18.40 -12.58
C ALA A 384 6.62 -19.07 -12.72
N ASP A 385 7.45 -19.03 -11.69
CA ASP A 385 8.62 -19.88 -11.60
C ASP A 385 8.20 -21.32 -11.31
N HIS A 386 8.28 -22.19 -12.29
CA HIS A 386 7.89 -23.59 -12.06
C HIS A 386 8.82 -24.31 -11.10
N ALA A 387 8.23 -24.79 -9.96
CA ALA A 387 8.94 -25.57 -8.94
C ALA A 387 10.23 -24.89 -8.41
N GLY A 388 10.26 -23.55 -8.37
CA GLY A 388 11.43 -22.76 -8.05
C GLY A 388 12.01 -22.98 -6.64
N CYS A 389 11.18 -23.29 -5.65
CA CYS A 389 11.63 -23.68 -4.32
C CYS A 389 12.11 -25.14 -4.32
N LEU A 390 13.43 -25.36 -4.22
CA LEU A 390 14.01 -26.70 -4.32
C LEU A 390 13.62 -27.63 -3.15
N ALA A 391 13.36 -27.07 -1.97
CA ALA A 391 12.94 -27.84 -0.80
C ALA A 391 11.49 -28.31 -0.87
N THR A 392 10.55 -27.44 -1.32
CA THR A 392 9.11 -27.73 -1.30
C THR A 392 8.54 -27.99 -2.70
N ARG A 393 9.30 -27.73 -3.74
CA ARG A 393 8.90 -27.78 -5.16
C ARG A 393 7.68 -26.91 -5.50
N ARG A 394 7.38 -25.93 -4.66
CA ARG A 394 6.33 -24.93 -4.91
C ARG A 394 6.84 -23.84 -5.84
N SER A 395 5.98 -23.41 -6.72
CA SER A 395 6.22 -22.27 -7.62
C SER A 395 5.96 -20.92 -6.92
N THR A 396 6.48 -19.84 -7.48
CA THR A 396 6.14 -18.47 -7.10
C THR A 396 5.29 -17.85 -8.20
N THR A 397 4.16 -17.26 -7.85
CA THR A 397 3.37 -16.41 -8.75
C THR A 397 3.92 -15.00 -8.72
N GLY A 398 4.18 -14.43 -9.90
CA GLY A 398 4.47 -13.02 -10.12
C GLY A 398 3.37 -12.37 -10.95
N ALA A 399 2.95 -11.18 -10.55
CA ALA A 399 2.07 -10.35 -11.36
C ALA A 399 2.36 -8.88 -11.13
N VAL A 400 2.17 -8.06 -12.15
CA VAL A 400 2.18 -6.61 -12.05
C VAL A 400 1.07 -6.02 -12.90
N ILE A 401 0.29 -5.11 -12.30
CA ILE A 401 -0.87 -4.48 -12.95
C ILE A 401 -0.61 -3.00 -13.08
N PHE A 402 -0.81 -2.52 -14.29
CA PHE A 402 -0.71 -1.12 -14.68
C PHE A 402 -2.08 -0.54 -14.94
N VAL A 403 -2.24 0.72 -14.59
CA VAL A 403 -3.32 1.58 -15.09
C VAL A 403 -2.62 2.67 -15.91
N ASN A 404 -2.93 2.75 -17.18
CA ASN A 404 -2.12 3.45 -18.16
C ASN A 404 -0.64 3.00 -18.10
N GLU A 405 0.34 3.89 -18.02
CA GLU A 405 1.75 3.53 -17.83
C GLU A 405 2.17 3.47 -16.33
N ALA A 406 1.22 3.65 -15.39
CA ALA A 406 1.49 3.62 -13.96
C ALA A 406 1.41 2.21 -13.39
N PRO A 407 2.45 1.68 -12.71
CA PRO A 407 2.36 0.44 -11.95
C PRO A 407 1.57 0.67 -10.66
N ILE A 408 0.44 -0.04 -10.49
CA ILE A 408 -0.46 0.14 -9.34
C ILE A 408 -0.37 -1.01 -8.36
N ILE A 409 -0.44 -2.25 -8.85
CA ILE A 409 -0.41 -3.47 -8.04
C ILE A 409 0.72 -4.37 -8.52
N TRP A 410 1.47 -4.94 -7.59
CA TRP A 410 2.41 -6.02 -7.86
C TRP A 410 2.26 -7.11 -6.83
N TYR A 411 2.56 -8.33 -7.24
CA TYR A 411 2.35 -9.51 -6.45
C TYR A 411 3.51 -10.50 -6.66
N SER A 412 4.08 -10.97 -5.56
CA SER A 412 5.09 -12.03 -5.55
C SER A 412 4.84 -12.94 -4.36
N LYS A 413 4.28 -14.12 -4.62
CA LYS A 413 3.96 -15.05 -3.54
C LYS A 413 4.12 -16.50 -3.98
N ARG A 414 4.68 -17.31 -3.08
CA ARG A 414 4.78 -18.76 -3.29
C ARG A 414 3.38 -19.38 -3.34
N GLN A 415 3.12 -20.21 -4.36
CA GLN A 415 1.87 -20.94 -4.52
C GLN A 415 1.64 -21.92 -3.36
N ASN A 416 0.39 -22.16 -3.01
CA ASN A 416 0.02 -23.11 -1.96
C ASN A 416 0.05 -24.56 -2.45
N THR A 417 -0.03 -24.77 -3.78
CA THR A 417 0.00 -26.08 -4.45
C THR A 417 1.36 -26.36 -5.06
N VAL A 418 1.62 -27.61 -5.37
CA VAL A 418 2.75 -28.08 -6.17
C VAL A 418 2.21 -28.57 -7.49
N GLU A 419 2.59 -27.89 -8.58
CA GLU A 419 2.14 -28.23 -9.92
C GLU A 419 3.15 -29.15 -10.62
N SER A 420 2.62 -30.14 -11.35
CA SER A 420 3.44 -31.12 -12.05
C SER A 420 4.02 -30.62 -13.37
N SER A 421 3.70 -29.40 -13.79
CA SER A 421 4.18 -28.81 -15.05
C SER A 421 4.15 -27.29 -15.02
N THR A 422 4.95 -26.65 -15.88
CA THR A 422 4.91 -25.19 -16.11
C THR A 422 3.51 -24.71 -16.46
N PHE A 423 2.79 -25.44 -17.31
CA PHE A 423 1.40 -25.15 -17.64
C PHE A 423 0.49 -25.02 -16.41
N GLY A 424 0.61 -25.93 -15.43
CA GLY A 424 -0.18 -25.86 -14.21
C GLY A 424 0.18 -24.67 -13.34
N SER A 425 1.48 -24.42 -13.11
CA SER A 425 1.93 -23.27 -12.31
C SER A 425 1.53 -21.94 -12.93
N GLU A 426 1.58 -21.83 -14.26
CA GLU A 426 1.15 -20.62 -14.98
C GLU A 426 -0.37 -20.40 -14.88
N TYR A 427 -1.19 -21.47 -14.93
CA TYR A 427 -2.63 -21.33 -14.70
C TYR A 427 -2.97 -20.89 -13.29
N VAL A 428 -2.25 -21.38 -12.28
CA VAL A 428 -2.42 -20.89 -10.90
C VAL A 428 -2.07 -19.42 -10.80
N ALA A 429 -0.99 -18.98 -11.49
CA ALA A 429 -0.59 -17.58 -11.52
C ALA A 429 -1.62 -16.72 -12.27
N LEU A 430 -2.09 -17.17 -13.44
CA LEU A 430 -3.11 -16.47 -14.23
C LEU A 430 -4.41 -16.30 -13.44
N ARG A 431 -4.89 -17.34 -12.76
CA ARG A 431 -6.07 -17.26 -11.90
C ARG A 431 -5.88 -16.18 -10.81
N GLN A 432 -4.72 -16.17 -10.15
CA GLN A 432 -4.43 -15.16 -9.11
C GLN A 432 -4.38 -13.75 -9.70
N ALA A 433 -3.81 -13.58 -10.90
CA ALA A 433 -3.78 -12.30 -11.59
C ALA A 433 -5.19 -11.82 -11.96
N ILE A 434 -6.09 -12.72 -12.39
CA ILE A 434 -7.49 -12.40 -12.70
C ILE A 434 -8.21 -11.89 -11.45
N ASP A 435 -8.05 -12.55 -10.30
CA ASP A 435 -8.66 -12.12 -9.04
C ASP A 435 -8.19 -10.70 -8.64
N LEU A 436 -6.90 -10.39 -8.85
CA LEU A 436 -6.35 -9.03 -8.61
C LEU A 436 -6.89 -8.00 -9.61
N VAL A 437 -6.99 -8.36 -10.89
CA VAL A 437 -7.53 -7.51 -11.95
C VAL A 437 -8.98 -7.14 -11.67
N GLU A 438 -9.82 -8.09 -11.30
CA GLU A 438 -11.22 -7.85 -10.97
C GLU A 438 -11.36 -6.94 -9.75
N GLY A 439 -10.54 -7.17 -8.72
CA GLY A 439 -10.49 -6.28 -7.55
C GLY A 439 -10.12 -4.84 -7.93
N LEU A 440 -9.15 -4.66 -8.84
CA LEU A 440 -8.76 -3.33 -9.32
C LEU A 440 -9.86 -2.70 -10.19
N ARG A 441 -10.48 -3.45 -11.12
CA ARG A 441 -11.60 -2.96 -11.94
C ARG A 441 -12.78 -2.51 -11.07
N TYR A 442 -13.13 -3.30 -10.05
CA TYR A 442 -14.12 -2.92 -9.06
C TYR A 442 -13.74 -1.60 -8.35
N LYS A 443 -12.49 -1.48 -7.88
CA LYS A 443 -11.99 -0.29 -7.19
C LYS A 443 -12.05 0.95 -8.08
N LEU A 444 -11.59 0.88 -9.32
CA LEU A 444 -11.63 1.97 -10.29
C LEU A 444 -13.07 2.45 -10.53
N ARG A 445 -14.00 1.52 -10.76
CA ARG A 445 -15.43 1.87 -10.91
C ARG A 445 -15.99 2.55 -9.67
N MET A 446 -15.69 2.04 -8.47
CA MET A 446 -16.14 2.66 -7.22
C MET A 446 -15.48 4.03 -6.96
N MET A 447 -14.34 4.31 -7.57
CA MET A 447 -13.74 5.64 -7.60
C MET A 447 -14.29 6.54 -8.73
N GLY A 448 -15.27 6.06 -9.50
CA GLY A 448 -15.91 6.83 -10.58
C GLY A 448 -15.04 6.97 -11.84
N VAL A 449 -14.07 6.08 -12.04
CA VAL A 449 -13.20 6.05 -13.21
C VAL A 449 -13.80 5.18 -14.31
N GLU A 450 -13.79 5.68 -15.53
CA GLU A 450 -14.29 4.98 -16.73
C GLU A 450 -13.36 3.86 -17.15
N LEU A 451 -13.94 2.69 -17.46
CA LEU A 451 -13.25 1.48 -17.92
C LEU A 451 -13.97 0.97 -19.17
N ASP A 452 -13.52 1.37 -20.33
CA ASP A 452 -14.18 1.02 -21.60
C ASP A 452 -13.79 -0.35 -22.12
N GLU A 453 -12.59 -0.82 -21.77
CA GLU A 453 -12.02 -2.05 -22.32
C GLU A 453 -11.78 -3.14 -21.28
N SER A 454 -11.67 -4.38 -21.78
CA SER A 454 -11.14 -5.51 -21.02
C SER A 454 -9.71 -5.26 -20.61
N THR A 455 -9.30 -5.75 -19.44
CA THR A 455 -7.90 -5.69 -19.03
C THR A 455 -7.04 -6.59 -19.90
N ALA A 456 -6.01 -6.05 -20.54
CA ALA A 456 -5.04 -6.83 -21.32
C ALA A 456 -4.10 -7.59 -20.37
N ILE A 457 -4.16 -8.92 -20.36
CA ILE A 457 -3.25 -9.78 -19.60
C ILE A 457 -2.21 -10.37 -20.55
N TYR A 458 -0.93 -10.22 -20.20
CA TYR A 458 0.20 -10.76 -20.95
C TYR A 458 0.80 -11.95 -20.22
N CYS A 459 0.88 -13.09 -20.92
CA CYS A 459 1.49 -14.33 -20.43
C CYS A 459 2.47 -14.86 -21.49
N ASP A 460 3.63 -15.35 -21.07
CA ASP A 460 4.63 -15.89 -21.98
C ASP A 460 4.47 -17.38 -22.27
N ASN A 461 3.54 -18.07 -21.58
CA ASN A 461 3.23 -19.47 -21.83
C ASN A 461 2.18 -19.64 -22.93
N GLU A 462 2.63 -19.98 -24.13
CA GLU A 462 1.76 -20.13 -25.30
C GLU A 462 0.65 -21.18 -25.12
N ALA A 463 0.92 -22.26 -24.39
CA ALA A 463 -0.07 -23.31 -24.15
C ALA A 463 -1.21 -22.81 -23.24
N VAL A 464 -0.91 -21.98 -22.25
CA VAL A 464 -1.90 -21.32 -21.39
C VAL A 464 -2.73 -20.34 -22.20
N VAL A 465 -2.09 -19.48 -23.00
CA VAL A 465 -2.79 -18.52 -23.85
C VAL A 465 -3.73 -19.23 -24.81
N LYS A 466 -3.24 -20.19 -25.61
CA LYS A 466 -4.06 -20.94 -26.57
C LYS A 466 -5.24 -21.67 -25.91
N SER A 467 -5.01 -22.32 -24.77
CA SER A 467 -6.08 -23.06 -24.10
C SER A 467 -7.11 -22.17 -23.41
N THR A 468 -6.74 -20.95 -23.03
CA THR A 468 -7.67 -19.98 -22.45
C THR A 468 -8.48 -19.24 -23.50
N THR A 469 -7.87 -18.89 -24.65
CA THR A 469 -8.50 -18.05 -25.68
C THR A 469 -9.25 -18.82 -26.75
N ALA A 470 -9.07 -20.15 -26.85
CA ALA A 470 -9.74 -20.99 -27.85
C ALA A 470 -10.95 -21.73 -27.24
N PRO A 471 -12.20 -21.41 -27.63
CA PRO A 471 -13.40 -22.10 -27.14
C PRO A 471 -13.36 -23.62 -27.34
N GLU A 472 -12.80 -24.07 -28.45
CA GLU A 472 -12.65 -25.49 -28.83
C GLU A 472 -11.59 -26.25 -28.00
N SER A 473 -10.79 -25.53 -27.19
CA SER A 473 -9.75 -26.16 -26.38
C SER A 473 -10.34 -27.10 -25.32
N THR A 474 -9.68 -28.24 -25.10
CA THR A 474 -10.06 -29.24 -24.11
C THR A 474 -8.97 -29.40 -23.05
N LEU A 475 -9.38 -29.44 -21.78
CA LEU A 475 -8.45 -29.63 -20.67
C LEU A 475 -8.08 -31.12 -20.53
N LYS A 476 -6.78 -31.44 -20.71
CA LYS A 476 -6.27 -32.79 -20.51
C LYS A 476 -5.91 -33.11 -19.06
N LYS A 477 -5.62 -32.07 -18.24
CA LYS A 477 -5.16 -32.20 -16.84
C LYS A 477 -6.28 -31.82 -15.87
N LYS A 478 -7.02 -32.81 -15.37
CA LYS A 478 -8.21 -32.61 -14.50
C LYS A 478 -7.93 -31.74 -13.25
N HIS A 479 -6.75 -31.84 -12.66
CA HIS A 479 -6.40 -31.05 -11.45
C HIS A 479 -6.30 -29.53 -11.68
N ASN A 480 -6.13 -29.08 -12.93
CA ASN A 480 -6.14 -27.66 -13.27
C ASN A 480 -7.54 -27.13 -13.64
N ALA A 481 -8.60 -27.93 -13.52
CA ALA A 481 -9.93 -27.58 -14.02
C ALA A 481 -10.45 -26.24 -13.48
N ILE A 482 -10.29 -25.98 -12.18
CA ILE A 482 -10.77 -24.73 -11.57
C ILE A 482 -10.06 -23.51 -12.17
N CYS A 483 -8.74 -23.53 -12.27
CA CYS A 483 -7.97 -22.42 -12.84
C CYS A 483 -8.26 -22.22 -14.32
N TYR A 484 -8.40 -23.34 -15.07
CA TYR A 484 -8.73 -23.36 -16.49
C TYR A 484 -10.09 -22.72 -16.77
N HIS A 485 -11.15 -23.20 -16.10
CA HIS A 485 -12.50 -22.66 -16.31
C HIS A 485 -12.62 -21.22 -15.83
N ARG A 486 -12.00 -20.87 -14.71
CA ARG A 486 -11.99 -19.50 -14.18
C ARG A 486 -11.39 -18.50 -15.18
N ALA A 487 -10.27 -18.86 -15.82
CA ALA A 487 -9.63 -17.99 -16.81
C ALA A 487 -10.49 -17.82 -18.07
N ARG A 488 -11.12 -18.90 -18.54
CA ARG A 488 -12.00 -18.89 -19.72
C ARG A 488 -13.30 -18.12 -19.47
N GLU A 489 -13.88 -18.28 -18.29
CA GLU A 489 -15.06 -17.53 -17.86
C GLU A 489 -14.78 -16.03 -17.83
N ALA A 490 -13.65 -15.60 -17.24
CA ALA A 490 -13.24 -14.19 -17.21
C ALA A 490 -12.98 -13.63 -18.63
N GLN A 491 -12.40 -14.43 -19.54
CA GLN A 491 -12.23 -14.09 -20.95
C GLN A 491 -13.60 -13.96 -21.65
N ALA A 492 -14.51 -14.90 -21.43
CA ALA A 492 -15.85 -14.88 -22.01
C ALA A 492 -16.71 -13.72 -21.49
N ALA A 493 -16.57 -13.39 -20.21
CA ALA A 493 -17.28 -12.29 -19.57
C ALA A 493 -16.75 -10.89 -19.95
N GLY A 494 -15.62 -10.84 -20.67
CA GLY A 494 -15.02 -9.57 -21.08
C GLY A 494 -14.28 -8.82 -19.96
N HIS A 495 -14.00 -9.45 -18.83
CA HIS A 495 -13.15 -8.83 -17.79
C HIS A 495 -11.73 -8.65 -18.25
N ILE A 496 -11.23 -9.67 -18.98
CA ILE A 496 -9.86 -9.74 -19.47
C ILE A 496 -9.83 -10.07 -20.97
N ARG A 497 -8.71 -9.75 -21.57
CA ARG A 497 -8.27 -10.31 -22.85
C ARG A 497 -6.83 -10.83 -22.67
N LEU A 498 -6.59 -12.09 -22.99
CA LEU A 498 -5.31 -12.73 -22.78
C LEU A 498 -4.50 -12.75 -24.07
N GLY A 499 -3.25 -12.29 -24.01
CA GLY A 499 -2.32 -12.24 -25.13
C GLY A 499 -0.97 -12.87 -24.80
N LYS A 500 -0.28 -13.37 -25.84
CA LYS A 500 1.08 -13.92 -25.76
C LYS A 500 2.09 -12.77 -25.79
N ILE A 501 3.06 -12.79 -24.86
CA ILE A 501 4.23 -11.90 -24.89
C ILE A 501 5.53 -12.71 -24.95
N LEU A 502 6.62 -12.08 -25.40
CA LEU A 502 7.96 -12.67 -25.28
C LEU A 502 8.41 -12.67 -23.82
N GLY A 503 9.06 -13.75 -23.37
CA GLY A 503 9.57 -13.86 -22.00
C GLY A 503 10.56 -12.74 -21.64
N THR A 504 11.32 -12.21 -22.62
CA THR A 504 12.21 -11.06 -22.41
C THR A 504 11.50 -9.78 -22.02
N ASP A 505 10.22 -9.64 -22.38
CA ASP A 505 9.41 -8.44 -22.18
C ASP A 505 8.36 -8.63 -21.07
N ASN A 506 8.32 -9.85 -20.46
CA ASN A 506 7.39 -10.13 -19.37
C ASN A 506 7.86 -9.45 -18.09
N ARG A 507 7.22 -8.33 -17.76
CA ARG A 507 7.53 -7.51 -16.56
C ARG A 507 7.37 -8.30 -15.26
N ALA A 508 6.54 -9.37 -15.26
CA ALA A 508 6.29 -10.22 -14.10
C ALA A 508 7.50 -11.11 -13.72
N ASP A 509 8.45 -11.33 -14.62
CA ASP A 509 9.69 -12.05 -14.34
C ASP A 509 10.46 -11.45 -13.15
N SER A 510 10.39 -10.13 -12.97
CA SER A 510 10.99 -9.42 -11.84
C SER A 510 10.42 -9.82 -10.48
N PHE A 511 9.27 -10.49 -10.44
CA PHE A 511 8.57 -10.90 -9.21
C PHE A 511 8.63 -12.40 -8.95
N THR A 512 9.21 -13.17 -9.86
CA THR A 512 9.30 -14.64 -9.76
C THR A 512 10.74 -15.14 -9.71
N LYS A 513 11.68 -14.44 -10.34
CA LYS A 513 13.04 -14.89 -10.58
C LYS A 513 14.07 -13.86 -10.09
N VAL A 514 15.20 -14.33 -9.58
CA VAL A 514 16.35 -13.46 -9.32
C VAL A 514 17.05 -13.16 -10.66
N LEU A 515 16.67 -12.04 -11.25
CA LEU A 515 17.18 -11.60 -12.55
C LEU A 515 18.56 -10.94 -12.42
N VAL A 516 19.40 -11.10 -13.44
CA VAL A 516 20.75 -10.54 -13.51
C VAL A 516 20.99 -9.82 -14.85
N GLY A 517 22.00 -8.94 -14.89
CA GLY A 517 22.49 -8.31 -16.11
C GLY A 517 21.47 -7.40 -16.83
N ALA A 518 21.56 -7.37 -18.15
CA ALA A 518 20.80 -6.45 -19.01
C ALA A 518 19.28 -6.68 -18.94
N HIS A 519 18.84 -7.93 -18.83
CA HIS A 519 17.41 -8.26 -18.72
C HIS A 519 16.78 -7.63 -17.48
N ARG A 520 17.44 -7.76 -16.31
CA ARG A 520 16.96 -7.10 -15.09
C ARG A 520 16.88 -5.59 -15.24
N GLN A 521 17.92 -4.96 -15.81
CA GLN A 521 17.94 -3.52 -16.03
C GLN A 521 16.82 -3.08 -16.99
N HIS A 522 16.55 -3.85 -18.04
CA HIS A 522 15.45 -3.58 -18.98
C HIS A 522 14.10 -3.54 -18.24
N LEU A 523 13.78 -4.58 -17.46
CA LEU A 523 12.51 -4.66 -16.75
C LEU A 523 12.38 -3.61 -15.64
N LEU A 524 13.46 -3.29 -14.92
CA LEU A 524 13.43 -2.24 -13.90
C LEU A 524 13.12 -0.85 -14.46
N ARG A 525 13.62 -0.52 -15.67
CA ARG A 525 13.33 0.74 -16.35
C ARG A 525 11.84 0.89 -16.71
N MET A 526 11.13 -0.23 -16.87
CA MET A 526 9.68 -0.24 -17.10
C MET A 526 8.86 -0.01 -15.83
N LEU A 527 9.45 -0.25 -14.65
CA LEU A 527 8.78 -0.15 -13.35
C LEU A 527 9.14 1.12 -12.59
N PHE A 528 10.37 1.61 -12.78
CA PHE A 528 10.93 2.72 -12.02
C PHE A 528 11.55 3.76 -12.95
N LYS A 529 11.49 5.03 -12.52
CA LYS A 529 12.19 6.15 -13.18
C LYS A 529 13.16 6.79 -12.19
N HIS A 530 14.24 7.36 -12.70
CA HIS A 530 15.12 8.23 -11.91
C HIS A 530 14.64 9.67 -12.01
N PRO A 531 14.74 10.46 -10.93
CA PRO A 531 14.51 11.89 -11.00
C PRO A 531 15.45 12.53 -12.05
N PRO A 532 14.99 13.58 -12.76
CA PRO A 532 15.83 14.29 -13.72
C PRO A 532 17.12 14.80 -13.04
N GLY A 533 18.27 14.45 -13.58
CA GLY A 533 19.59 14.83 -13.05
C GLY A 533 20.19 13.89 -12.00
N GLU A 534 19.49 12.87 -11.52
CA GLU A 534 20.00 11.86 -10.61
C GLU A 534 20.12 10.50 -11.32
N GLY A 535 21.32 10.07 -11.60
CA GLY A 535 21.74 8.70 -11.95
C GLY A 535 20.99 7.96 -13.06
N THR A 536 21.71 7.13 -13.77
CA THR A 536 21.14 6.04 -14.59
C THR A 536 21.25 4.72 -13.84
N PHE A 537 20.34 3.76 -14.08
CA PHE A 537 20.53 2.37 -13.64
C PHE A 537 21.92 1.90 -14.09
N GLY A 538 22.87 1.85 -13.14
CA GLY A 538 24.28 1.76 -13.41
C GLY A 538 24.63 0.71 -14.46
N VAL A 539 25.22 1.19 -15.53
CA VAL A 539 25.99 0.38 -16.48
C VAL A 539 27.39 0.28 -15.89
N THR A 540 27.70 -0.77 -15.17
CA THR A 540 29.02 -1.42 -15.13
C THR A 540 28.88 -2.84 -14.61
#